data_3e8783f09b6a25836c71035595ec9025
#
_entry.id   3e8783f09b6a25836c71035595ec9025
#
_cell.length_a   1.000
_cell.length_b   1.000
_cell.length_c   1.000
_cell.angle_alpha   90.00
_cell.angle_beta   90.00
_cell.angle_gamma   90.00
#
_symmetry.space_group_name_H-M   'P 1'
#
loop_
_entity.id
_entity.type
_entity.pdbx_description
1 polymer ?
#
loop_
_entity_poly.entity_id
_entity_poly.type
_entity_poly.pdbx_seq_one_letter_code
_entity_poly.pdbx_strand_id
1 'polypeptide(L)'
;YTSYAKDCLENQALKFYIQEYDSYDEMTQALQNREIDMVFYAGRNPDFAEKNGYALTNTAWTYSLMAVTDEKKFDEDRLYTVAVPKEKDALKQHIAFCYPQWKLVDYDSLEDAADMVMNEKADCFLIGTIQALKYDNERDFKSVPLTKTMEACFAVRGGEGHLLSILNKTLKA
;
A
#
# COMPACT_ATOMS: atom_id res chain seq x y z
N TYR A 1 4.90 16.90 0.36
CA TYR A 1 5.85 16.22 -0.54
C TYR A 1 5.75 16.75 -1.98
N THR A 2 4.54 16.85 -2.53
CA THR A 2 4.30 17.37 -3.89
C THR A 2 4.77 18.79 -4.09
N SER A 3 4.68 19.69 -3.09
CA SER A 3 5.15 21.08 -3.22
C SER A 3 6.67 21.16 -3.26
N TYR A 4 7.38 20.44 -2.38
CA TYR A 4 8.84 20.44 -2.35
C TYR A 4 9.45 19.79 -3.60
N ALA A 5 8.92 18.64 -4.02
CA ALA A 5 9.33 17.99 -5.26
C ALA A 5 9.06 18.91 -6.47
N LYS A 6 7.95 19.63 -6.48
CA LYS A 6 7.59 20.60 -7.51
C LYS A 6 8.59 21.73 -7.55
N ASP A 7 8.92 22.34 -6.40
CA ASP A 7 9.88 23.46 -6.32
C ASP A 7 11.30 23.03 -6.72
N CYS A 8 11.75 21.84 -6.29
CA CYS A 8 13.08 21.32 -6.66
C CYS A 8 13.18 20.92 -8.13
N LEU A 9 12.11 20.50 -8.78
CA LEU A 9 12.09 20.00 -10.14
C LEU A 9 11.66 21.07 -11.15
N GLU A 10 10.88 22.07 -10.75
CA GLU A 10 10.61 23.27 -11.57
C GLU A 10 11.88 24.05 -11.91
N ASN A 11 12.87 24.07 -10.99
CA ASN A 11 14.21 24.61 -11.28
C ASN A 11 15.00 23.81 -12.34
N GLN A 12 14.53 22.61 -12.71
CA GLN A 12 15.10 21.76 -13.77
C GLN A 12 14.18 21.65 -14.99
N ALA A 13 13.19 22.52 -15.13
CA ALA A 13 12.19 22.54 -16.20
C ALA A 13 11.32 21.25 -16.29
N LEU A 14 11.15 20.51 -15.18
CA LEU A 14 10.26 19.37 -15.11
C LEU A 14 8.84 19.80 -14.71
N LYS A 15 7.86 19.33 -15.46
CA LYS A 15 6.45 19.55 -15.15
C LYS A 15 5.82 18.23 -14.72
N PHE A 16 5.00 18.27 -13.66
CA PHE A 16 4.24 17.11 -13.20
C PHE A 16 2.81 17.21 -13.67
N TYR A 17 2.34 16.12 -14.26
CA TYR A 17 0.94 15.91 -14.59
C TYR A 17 0.48 14.68 -13.81
N ILE A 18 -0.61 14.81 -13.05
CA ILE A 18 -1.22 13.71 -12.30
C ILE A 18 -2.36 13.18 -13.14
N GLN A 19 -2.34 11.88 -13.38
CA GLN A 19 -3.40 11.15 -14.05
C GLN A 19 -3.93 10.08 -13.09
N GLU A 20 -5.24 9.98 -13.00
CA GLU A 20 -5.94 8.97 -12.21
C GLU A 20 -6.36 7.81 -13.09
N TYR A 21 -6.34 6.61 -12.53
CA TYR A 21 -6.75 5.37 -13.19
C TYR A 21 -7.73 4.62 -12.28
N ASP A 22 -8.70 3.95 -12.89
CA ASP A 22 -9.72 3.22 -12.17
C ASP A 22 -9.21 1.89 -11.60
N SER A 23 -8.13 1.33 -12.17
CA SER A 23 -7.52 0.09 -11.71
C SER A 23 -5.99 0.15 -11.70
N TYR A 24 -5.39 -0.72 -10.87
CA TYR A 24 -3.95 -0.91 -10.83
C TYR A 24 -3.40 -1.45 -12.16
N ASP A 25 -4.14 -2.34 -12.81
CA ASP A 25 -3.74 -2.93 -14.10
C ASP A 25 -3.68 -1.87 -15.20
N GLU A 26 -4.67 -0.99 -15.31
CA GLU A 26 -4.64 0.12 -16.26
C GLU A 26 -3.47 1.05 -16.02
N MET A 27 -3.22 1.41 -14.75
CA MET A 27 -2.09 2.26 -14.36
C MET A 27 -0.74 1.63 -14.73
N THR A 28 -0.55 0.34 -14.47
CA THR A 28 0.69 -0.37 -14.80
C THR A 28 0.86 -0.54 -16.31
N GLN A 29 -0.23 -0.76 -17.03
CA GLN A 29 -0.22 -0.87 -18.48
C GLN A 29 0.14 0.49 -19.14
N ALA A 30 -0.39 1.59 -18.62
CA ALA A 30 -0.03 2.94 -19.06
C ALA A 30 1.46 3.24 -18.81
N LEU A 31 2.04 2.78 -17.69
CA LEU A 31 3.48 2.88 -17.44
C LEU A 31 4.29 2.09 -18.47
N GLN A 32 3.89 0.86 -18.77
CA GLN A 32 4.56 0.02 -19.76
C GLN A 32 4.45 0.60 -21.17
N ASN A 33 3.29 1.15 -21.55
CA ASN A 33 3.02 1.79 -22.83
C ASN A 33 3.69 3.17 -23.01
N ARG A 34 4.36 3.69 -21.97
CA ARG A 34 4.97 5.02 -21.96
C ARG A 34 3.97 6.18 -22.01
N GLU A 35 2.75 5.95 -21.57
CA GLU A 35 1.73 6.99 -21.44
C GLU A 35 1.97 7.83 -20.19
N ILE A 36 2.56 7.21 -19.14
CA ILE A 36 3.04 7.87 -17.92
C ILE A 36 4.48 7.44 -17.63
N ASP A 37 5.19 8.23 -16.82
CA ASP A 37 6.62 8.02 -16.55
C ASP A 37 6.87 7.34 -15.22
N MET A 38 5.96 7.48 -14.26
CA MET A 38 6.08 6.89 -12.93
C MET A 38 4.71 6.60 -12.32
N VAL A 39 4.67 5.64 -11.43
CA VAL A 39 3.49 5.31 -10.62
C VAL A 39 3.85 5.31 -9.14
N PHE A 40 2.86 5.62 -8.32
CA PHE A 40 2.96 5.35 -6.90
C PHE A 40 2.82 3.85 -6.64
N TYR A 41 3.75 3.28 -5.89
CA TYR A 41 3.83 1.85 -5.64
C TYR A 41 3.78 1.56 -4.14
N ALA A 42 2.69 0.96 -3.70
CA ALA A 42 2.52 0.51 -2.33
C ALA A 42 3.12 -0.89 -2.15
N GLY A 43 3.85 -1.11 -1.04
CA GLY A 43 4.46 -2.40 -0.76
C GLY A 43 5.71 -2.64 -1.60
N ARG A 44 6.79 -1.94 -1.27
CA ARG A 44 8.08 -2.04 -1.97
C ARG A 44 8.58 -3.48 -2.03
N ASN A 45 8.40 -4.11 -3.19
CA ASN A 45 8.86 -5.46 -3.50
C ASN A 45 9.77 -5.43 -4.74
N PRO A 46 11.11 -5.40 -4.56
CA PRO A 46 12.06 -5.33 -5.67
C PRO A 46 11.96 -6.52 -6.63
N ASP A 47 11.77 -7.73 -6.13
CA ASP A 47 11.70 -8.94 -6.96
C ASP A 47 10.48 -8.94 -7.88
N PHE A 48 9.33 -8.48 -7.34
CA PHE A 48 8.12 -8.32 -8.15
C PHE A 48 8.30 -7.21 -9.19
N ALA A 49 8.89 -6.09 -8.80
CA ALA A 49 9.13 -4.97 -9.71
C ALA A 49 10.06 -5.37 -10.87
N GLU A 50 11.15 -6.06 -10.59
CA GLU A 50 12.11 -6.53 -11.60
C GLU A 50 11.44 -7.50 -12.58
N LYS A 51 10.68 -8.48 -12.09
CA LYS A 51 9.93 -9.42 -12.94
C LYS A 51 8.94 -8.75 -13.88
N ASN A 52 8.40 -7.59 -13.47
CA ASN A 52 7.45 -6.81 -14.27
C ASN A 52 8.10 -5.67 -15.07
N GLY A 53 9.43 -5.60 -15.08
CA GLY A 53 10.17 -4.60 -15.85
C GLY A 53 10.14 -3.21 -15.25
N TYR A 54 9.96 -3.09 -13.92
CA TYR A 54 9.98 -1.82 -13.19
C TYR A 54 11.28 -1.67 -12.40
N ALA A 55 11.64 -0.41 -12.14
CA ALA A 55 12.66 -0.03 -11.16
C ALA A 55 12.00 0.81 -10.06
N LEU A 56 12.29 0.47 -8.80
CA LEU A 56 11.71 1.14 -7.63
C LEU A 56 12.66 2.20 -7.09
N THR A 57 12.10 3.33 -6.67
CA THR A 57 12.85 4.33 -5.89
C THR A 57 13.20 3.81 -4.49
N ASN A 58 14.00 4.57 -3.78
CA ASN A 58 14.09 4.44 -2.33
C ASN A 58 12.69 4.61 -1.72
N THR A 59 12.51 4.13 -0.49
CA THR A 59 11.28 4.31 0.27
C THR A 59 10.94 5.80 0.36
N ALA A 60 9.75 6.15 -0.11
CA ALA A 60 9.25 7.52 -0.06
C ALA A 60 8.61 7.81 1.30
N TRP A 61 7.85 6.85 1.83
CA TRP A 61 7.31 6.88 3.19
C TRP A 61 6.95 5.48 3.67
N THR A 62 6.78 5.36 4.97
CA THR A 62 6.25 4.16 5.62
C THR A 62 4.89 4.46 6.21
N TYR A 63 4.02 3.47 6.24
CA TYR A 63 2.71 3.59 6.89
C TYR A 63 2.34 2.30 7.62
N SER A 64 1.61 2.44 8.70
CA SER A 64 1.08 1.30 9.45
C SER A 64 -0.27 0.90 8.89
N LEU A 65 -0.51 -0.39 8.89
CA LEU A 65 -1.84 -0.94 8.73
C LEU A 65 -2.51 -1.02 10.09
N MET A 66 -3.82 -0.95 10.08
CA MET A 66 -4.63 -1.10 11.28
C MET A 66 -5.39 -2.42 11.18
N ALA A 67 -5.31 -3.22 12.23
CA ALA A 67 -6.21 -4.35 12.43
C ALA A 67 -7.46 -3.83 13.15
N VAL A 68 -8.60 -3.98 12.51
CA VAL A 68 -9.91 -3.66 13.11
C VAL A 68 -10.56 -4.95 13.59
N THR A 69 -10.85 -5.01 14.87
CA THR A 69 -11.31 -6.21 15.56
C THR A 69 -12.32 -5.85 16.66
N ASP A 70 -13.15 -6.78 17.06
CA ASP A 70 -14.03 -6.70 18.23
C ASP A 70 -13.38 -7.30 19.49
N GLU A 71 -12.19 -7.93 19.36
CA GLU A 71 -11.45 -8.50 20.48
C GLU A 71 -10.96 -7.41 21.46
N LYS A 72 -11.07 -7.71 22.78
CA LYS A 72 -10.57 -6.82 23.84
C LYS A 72 -9.05 -6.67 23.84
N LYS A 73 -8.33 -7.70 23.38
CA LYS A 73 -6.86 -7.72 23.28
C LYS A 73 -6.47 -8.37 21.97
N PHE A 74 -5.90 -7.58 21.09
CA PHE A 74 -5.27 -8.05 19.86
C PHE A 74 -3.78 -8.31 20.13
N ASP A 75 -3.29 -9.46 19.66
CA ASP A 75 -1.90 -9.89 19.83
C ASP A 75 -1.40 -10.47 18.51
N GLU A 76 -0.49 -9.77 17.84
CA GLU A 76 -0.01 -10.11 16.50
C GLU A 76 0.65 -11.50 16.39
N ASP A 77 1.12 -12.07 17.50
CA ASP A 77 1.76 -13.37 17.52
C ASP A 77 0.77 -14.55 17.54
N ARG A 78 -0.53 -14.28 17.71
CA ARG A 78 -1.57 -15.31 17.67
C ARG A 78 -1.92 -15.71 16.24
N LEU A 79 -2.56 -16.87 16.15
CA LEU A 79 -3.18 -17.35 14.91
C LEU A 79 -4.49 -16.59 14.68
N TYR A 80 -4.58 -15.91 13.55
CA TYR A 80 -5.78 -15.18 13.14
C TYR A 80 -6.22 -15.54 11.73
N THR A 81 -7.52 -15.51 11.50
CA THR A 81 -8.10 -15.37 10.17
C THR A 81 -8.29 -13.88 9.90
N VAL A 82 -7.55 -13.33 8.93
CA VAL A 82 -7.46 -11.90 8.69
C VAL A 82 -8.08 -11.55 7.34
N ALA A 83 -9.10 -10.70 7.35
CA ALA A 83 -9.70 -10.22 6.13
C ALA A 83 -8.87 -9.09 5.50
N VAL A 84 -8.58 -9.22 4.20
CA VAL A 84 -7.76 -8.30 3.41
C VAL A 84 -8.48 -7.93 2.11
N PRO A 85 -8.22 -6.74 1.54
CA PRO A 85 -8.85 -6.35 0.27
C PRO A 85 -8.45 -7.33 -0.84
N LYS A 86 -9.43 -7.82 -1.59
CA LYS A 86 -9.25 -8.82 -2.64
C LYS A 86 -8.22 -8.41 -3.70
N GLU A 87 -8.25 -7.16 -4.15
CA GLU A 87 -7.43 -6.68 -5.27
C GLU A 87 -6.06 -6.11 -4.86
N LYS A 88 -5.64 -6.30 -3.60
CA LYS A 88 -4.36 -5.75 -3.10
C LYS A 88 -3.31 -6.83 -2.88
N ASP A 89 -2.84 -7.44 -3.95
CA ASP A 89 -1.83 -8.51 -3.89
C ASP A 89 -0.55 -8.12 -3.18
N ALA A 90 -0.06 -6.89 -3.37
CA ALA A 90 1.12 -6.39 -2.67
C ALA A 90 0.92 -6.38 -1.14
N LEU A 91 -0.28 -6.02 -0.68
CA LEU A 91 -0.65 -6.06 0.74
C LEU A 91 -0.66 -7.51 1.24
N LYS A 92 -1.32 -8.42 0.51
CA LYS A 92 -1.39 -9.84 0.88
C LYS A 92 0.00 -10.46 1.00
N GLN A 93 0.89 -10.20 0.04
CA GLN A 93 2.27 -10.68 0.05
C GLN A 93 3.04 -10.12 1.25
N HIS A 94 2.88 -8.83 1.56
CA HIS A 94 3.51 -8.22 2.73
C HIS A 94 3.03 -8.86 4.03
N ILE A 95 1.72 -9.03 4.19
CA ILE A 95 1.13 -9.64 5.38
C ILE A 95 1.56 -11.11 5.51
N ALA A 96 1.52 -11.89 4.44
CA ALA A 96 1.97 -13.28 4.46
C ALA A 96 3.46 -13.42 4.81
N PHE A 97 4.28 -12.46 4.42
CA PHE A 97 5.70 -12.41 4.80
C PHE A 97 5.90 -12.02 6.27
N CYS A 98 5.22 -10.99 6.73
CA CYS A 98 5.38 -10.46 8.10
C CYS A 98 4.70 -11.32 9.17
N TYR A 99 3.58 -11.96 8.80
CA TYR A 99 2.71 -12.72 9.69
C TYR A 99 2.35 -14.08 9.07
N PRO A 100 3.35 -14.97 8.87
CA PRO A 100 3.14 -16.25 8.19
C PRO A 100 2.15 -17.20 8.89
N GLN A 101 1.86 -16.93 10.17
CA GLN A 101 0.90 -17.68 10.97
C GLN A 101 -0.57 -17.26 10.69
N TRP A 102 -0.81 -16.14 10.01
CA TRP A 102 -2.16 -15.66 9.73
C TRP A 102 -2.75 -16.31 8.49
N LYS A 103 -4.02 -16.66 8.56
CA LYS A 103 -4.80 -17.09 7.41
C LYS A 103 -5.49 -15.90 6.77
N LEU A 104 -5.17 -15.60 5.52
CA LEU A 104 -5.78 -14.49 4.80
C LEU A 104 -7.08 -14.94 4.11
N VAL A 105 -8.10 -14.08 4.19
CA VAL A 105 -9.37 -14.21 3.48
C VAL A 105 -9.69 -12.89 2.80
N ASP A 106 -10.28 -12.95 1.61
CA ASP A 106 -10.57 -11.76 0.82
C ASP A 106 -11.88 -11.11 1.22
N TYR A 107 -11.93 -9.77 1.17
CA TYR A 107 -13.17 -9.00 1.23
C TYR A 107 -13.30 -8.08 0.01
N ASP A 108 -14.54 -7.82 -0.42
CA ASP A 108 -14.83 -6.96 -1.57
C ASP A 108 -15.09 -5.51 -1.15
N SER A 109 -15.63 -5.27 0.04
CA SER A 109 -15.90 -3.95 0.60
C SER A 109 -15.61 -3.88 2.10
N LEU A 110 -15.45 -2.66 2.62
CA LEU A 110 -15.25 -2.47 4.07
C LEU A 110 -16.47 -2.89 4.90
N GLU A 111 -17.66 -2.84 4.33
CA GLU A 111 -18.88 -3.33 4.97
C GLU A 111 -18.87 -4.86 5.05
N ASP A 112 -18.49 -5.54 3.97
CA ASP A 112 -18.27 -6.98 3.94
C ASP A 112 -17.21 -7.41 4.95
N ALA A 113 -16.08 -6.68 5.04
CA ALA A 113 -15.03 -6.95 6.02
C ALA A 113 -15.53 -6.87 7.47
N ALA A 114 -16.32 -5.83 7.78
CA ALA A 114 -16.93 -5.66 9.11
C ALA A 114 -17.92 -6.80 9.41
N ASP A 115 -18.75 -7.19 8.44
CA ASP A 115 -19.69 -8.29 8.58
C ASP A 115 -18.98 -9.64 8.75
N MET A 116 -17.81 -9.83 8.12
CA MET A 116 -16.99 -11.03 8.33
C MET A 116 -16.52 -11.16 9.78
N VAL A 117 -16.10 -10.05 10.42
CA VAL A 117 -15.72 -10.08 11.83
C VAL A 117 -16.93 -10.30 12.74
N MET A 118 -18.02 -9.58 12.52
CA MET A 118 -19.25 -9.75 13.31
C MET A 118 -19.86 -11.16 13.23
N ASN A 119 -19.66 -11.85 12.12
CA ASN A 119 -20.13 -13.23 11.90
C ASN A 119 -19.06 -14.30 12.18
N GLU A 120 -17.97 -13.94 12.86
CA GLU A 120 -16.87 -14.86 13.23
C GLU A 120 -16.21 -15.58 12.03
N LYS A 121 -16.30 -15.01 10.82
CA LYS A 121 -15.63 -15.51 9.61
C LYS A 121 -14.18 -15.02 9.51
N ALA A 122 -13.88 -13.92 10.16
CA ALA A 122 -12.55 -13.38 10.34
C ALA A 122 -12.42 -12.83 11.77
N ASP A 123 -11.22 -12.85 12.32
CA ASP A 123 -10.92 -12.32 13.66
C ASP A 123 -10.66 -10.80 13.61
N CYS A 124 -10.17 -10.32 12.46
CA CYS A 124 -9.98 -8.90 12.19
C CYS A 124 -9.95 -8.64 10.69
N PHE A 125 -10.03 -7.38 10.31
CA PHE A 125 -9.75 -6.95 8.93
C PHE A 125 -8.70 -5.83 8.90
N LEU A 126 -7.94 -5.75 7.81
CA LEU A 126 -6.87 -4.78 7.66
C LEU A 126 -7.30 -3.61 6.78
N ILE A 127 -7.00 -2.40 7.26
CA ILE A 127 -7.25 -1.14 6.55
C ILE A 127 -6.12 -0.15 6.77
N GLY A 128 -6.10 0.92 5.98
CA GLY A 128 -5.19 2.04 6.21
C GLY A 128 -5.63 2.90 7.41
N THR A 129 -4.69 3.58 8.04
CA THR A 129 -4.92 4.43 9.24
C THR A 129 -6.05 5.44 9.05
N ILE A 130 -6.14 6.09 7.87
CA ILE A 130 -7.19 7.10 7.61
C ILE A 130 -8.58 6.47 7.59
N GLN A 131 -8.71 5.25 7.07
CA GLN A 131 -9.97 4.52 7.04
C GLN A 131 -10.36 4.03 8.43
N ALA A 132 -9.37 3.61 9.25
CA ALA A 132 -9.60 3.12 10.60
C ALA A 132 -10.26 4.15 11.50
N LEU A 133 -9.91 5.43 11.36
CA LEU A 133 -10.51 6.52 12.13
C LEU A 133 -12.05 6.61 12.01
N LYS A 134 -12.62 6.06 10.93
CA LYS A 134 -14.08 5.99 10.75
C LYS A 134 -14.73 4.88 11.57
N TYR A 135 -13.96 3.83 11.91
CA TYR A 135 -14.46 2.65 12.61
C TYR A 135 -14.29 2.70 14.13
N ASP A 136 -13.36 3.50 14.65
CA ASP A 136 -13.06 3.58 16.10
C ASP A 136 -14.27 3.96 16.99
N ASN A 137 -15.39 4.40 16.38
CA ASN A 137 -16.61 4.78 17.09
C ASN A 137 -17.87 4.08 16.55
N GLU A 138 -17.72 3.19 15.59
CA GLU A 138 -18.82 2.45 15.00
C GLU A 138 -18.74 0.97 15.36
N ARG A 139 -19.83 0.38 15.85
CA ARG A 139 -20.04 -1.07 16.02
C ARG A 139 -19.11 -1.79 17.03
N ASP A 140 -18.65 -1.13 18.10
CA ASP A 140 -17.78 -1.72 19.15
C ASP A 140 -16.41 -2.25 18.63
N PHE A 141 -15.99 -1.87 17.42
CA PHE A 141 -14.68 -2.22 16.91
C PHE A 141 -13.58 -1.39 17.55
N LYS A 142 -12.38 -1.98 17.57
CA LYS A 142 -11.13 -1.33 17.95
C LYS A 142 -10.15 -1.40 16.80
N SER A 143 -9.47 -0.31 16.55
CA SER A 143 -8.39 -0.25 15.57
C SER A 143 -7.06 -0.32 16.28
N VAL A 144 -6.28 -1.36 16.00
CA VAL A 144 -4.95 -1.58 16.57
C VAL A 144 -3.90 -1.45 15.48
N PRO A 145 -2.89 -0.56 15.64
CA PRO A 145 -1.83 -0.44 14.65
C PRO A 145 -0.95 -1.69 14.66
N LEU A 146 -0.66 -2.22 13.48
CA LEU A 146 0.32 -3.29 13.33
C LEU A 146 1.75 -2.77 13.55
N THR A 147 2.59 -3.58 14.17
CA THR A 147 4.00 -3.24 14.43
C THR A 147 4.84 -3.25 13.16
N LYS A 148 4.49 -4.08 12.17
CA LYS A 148 5.17 -4.13 10.87
C LYS A 148 4.57 -3.09 9.93
N THR A 149 5.42 -2.16 9.50
CA THR A 149 5.02 -1.10 8.58
C THR A 149 5.16 -1.54 7.12
N MET A 150 4.31 -0.99 6.27
CA MET A 150 4.49 -1.06 4.82
C MET A 150 5.34 0.10 4.31
N GLU A 151 6.19 -0.19 3.35
CA GLU A 151 6.93 0.81 2.62
C GLU A 151 6.19 1.20 1.33
N ALA A 152 6.20 2.48 1.03
CA ALA A 152 5.72 3.01 -0.23
C ALA A 152 6.87 3.72 -0.98
N CYS A 153 6.86 3.57 -2.29
CA CYS A 153 7.88 4.14 -3.18
C CYS A 153 7.23 4.55 -4.50
N PHE A 154 8.04 5.03 -5.43
CA PHE A 154 7.63 5.19 -6.81
C PHE A 154 8.23 4.08 -7.67
N ALA A 155 7.51 3.64 -8.69
CA ALA A 155 8.01 2.75 -9.72
C ALA A 155 8.12 3.51 -11.05
N VAL A 156 9.21 3.28 -11.74
CA VAL A 156 9.47 3.75 -13.11
C VAL A 156 9.73 2.52 -14.00
N ARG A 157 9.67 2.67 -15.30
CA ARG A 157 10.07 1.58 -16.21
C ARG A 157 11.52 1.16 -15.97
N GLY A 158 11.81 -0.10 -16.14
CA GLY A 158 13.18 -0.60 -16.19
C GLY A 158 13.97 0.11 -17.30
N GLY A 159 15.20 0.51 -16.96
CA GLY A 159 16.06 1.28 -17.88
C GLY A 159 15.96 2.81 -17.76
N GLU A 160 14.96 3.36 -17.06
CA GLU A 160 14.82 4.80 -16.81
C GLU A 160 15.72 5.28 -15.65
N GLY A 161 17.01 4.93 -15.69
CA GLY A 161 17.97 5.20 -14.62
C GLY A 161 18.15 6.68 -14.31
N HIS A 162 17.98 7.57 -15.30
CA HIS A 162 18.08 9.01 -15.10
C HIS A 162 16.93 9.55 -14.24
N LEU A 163 15.67 9.17 -14.59
CA LEU A 163 14.50 9.55 -13.82
C LEU A 163 14.56 8.97 -12.40
N LEU A 164 14.93 7.69 -12.28
CA LEU A 164 15.12 7.02 -10.99
C LEU A 164 16.13 7.74 -10.10
N SER A 165 17.25 8.20 -10.69
CA SER A 165 18.29 8.95 -9.97
C SER A 165 17.77 10.29 -9.45
N ILE A 166 17.04 11.04 -10.27
CA ILE A 166 16.42 12.31 -9.89
C ILE A 166 15.45 12.09 -8.72
N LEU A 167 14.54 11.13 -8.86
CA LEU A 167 13.56 10.81 -7.81
C LEU A 167 14.25 10.41 -6.50
N ASN A 168 15.27 9.57 -6.56
CA ASN A 168 16.01 9.15 -5.38
C ASN A 168 16.80 10.28 -4.70
N LYS A 169 17.29 11.26 -5.46
CA LYS A 169 17.92 12.46 -4.88
C LYS A 169 16.90 13.33 -4.16
N THR A 170 15.72 13.49 -4.75
CA THR A 170 14.63 14.26 -4.15
C THR A 170 14.08 13.61 -2.87
N LEU A 171 14.09 12.27 -2.78
CA LEU A 171 13.67 11.54 -1.60
C LEU A 171 14.65 11.61 -0.43
N LYS A 172 15.91 11.97 -0.68
CA LYS A 172 16.97 12.10 0.35
C LYS A 172 17.06 13.50 0.95
N ALA A 173 16.46 14.48 0.31
CA ALA A 173 16.47 15.88 0.74
C ALA A 173 15.34 16.18 1.73
#